data_59fd365e0fc82e89fb33a90d3453ae4c
#
_entry.id   59fd365e0fc82e89fb33a90d3453ae4c
#
_cell.length_a   1.000
_cell.length_b   1.000
_cell.length_c   1.000
_cell.angle_alpha   90.00
_cell.angle_beta   90.00
_cell.angle_gamma   90.00
#
_symmetry.space_group_name_H-M   'P 1'
#
loop_
_entity.id
_entity.type
_entity.pdbx_description
1 polymer ?
#
loop_
_entity_poly.entity_id
_entity_poly.type
_entity_poly.pdbx_seq_one_letter_code
_entity_poly.pdbx_strand_id
1 'polypeptide(L)'
;MDLNDEMVEMMKFYEFYKKIKASEEKDKLTNKNNELFKKTEEVNLNSYEKEENSINKIERANTQDKKKLKKNHMATRPLDKNEYEEIIKLCKSGFTYIDKKTGREKTFRKNPSLAFALVLQATLGFRASDIVNLKVSDFSRNKFSVQEIKTGKWQNREINDHMYQKILEYSIENNLDKDDYIYPNKIRNMQQQLKIITDYLGYKNIGTHSFRKLFAHTIYEESNHDIELVRHVLNHGDIRTTMRYLGVSQKRVKEVIDKIDFSYIL
;
A
#
# COMPACT_ATOMS: atom_id res chain seq x y z
N MET A 1 -75.03 69.50 -2.96
CA MET A 1 -73.90 68.80 -3.60
C MET A 1 -74.45 68.28 -4.91
N ASP A 2 -73.89 68.77 -6.02
CA ASP A 2 -74.47 68.50 -7.34
C ASP A 2 -74.04 67.08 -7.76
N LEU A 3 -74.93 66.28 -8.36
CA LEU A 3 -74.69 64.92 -8.81
C LEU A 3 -73.44 64.84 -9.71
N ASN A 4 -73.06 65.96 -10.31
CA ASN A 4 -71.88 66.11 -11.16
C ASN A 4 -70.61 66.15 -10.33
N ASP A 5 -70.58 66.68 -9.11
CA ASP A 5 -69.42 66.77 -8.24
C ASP A 5 -69.09 65.39 -7.66
N GLU A 6 -70.07 64.59 -7.26
CA GLU A 6 -69.90 63.21 -6.79
C GLU A 6 -69.37 62.31 -7.85
N MET A 7 -69.75 62.47 -9.12
CA MET A 7 -69.31 61.69 -10.26
C MET A 7 -67.90 62.04 -10.61
N VAL A 8 -67.48 63.27 -10.47
CA VAL A 8 -66.11 63.73 -10.68
C VAL A 8 -65.15 63.22 -9.58
N GLU A 9 -65.63 63.21 -8.36
CA GLU A 9 -64.83 62.67 -7.21
C GLU A 9 -64.67 61.14 -7.32
N MET A 10 -65.70 60.42 -7.76
CA MET A 10 -65.66 59.00 -8.00
C MET A 10 -64.77 58.64 -9.16
N MET A 11 -64.70 59.42 -10.24
CA MET A 11 -63.76 59.26 -11.33
C MET A 11 -62.29 59.48 -10.90
N LYS A 12 -62.03 60.48 -10.07
CA LYS A 12 -60.70 60.74 -9.48
C LYS A 12 -60.23 59.58 -8.60
N PHE A 13 -61.18 59.04 -7.77
CA PHE A 13 -60.88 57.88 -6.94
C PHE A 13 -60.62 56.63 -7.77
N TYR A 14 -61.38 56.40 -8.83
CA TYR A 14 -61.14 55.28 -9.73
C TYR A 14 -59.82 55.37 -10.47
N GLU A 15 -59.38 56.52 -10.94
CA GLU A 15 -58.09 56.78 -11.57
C GLU A 15 -56.92 56.56 -10.58
N PHE A 16 -57.09 57.00 -9.32
CA PHE A 16 -56.16 56.82 -8.25
C PHE A 16 -56.01 55.33 -7.90
N TYR A 17 -57.12 54.59 -7.77
CA TYR A 17 -57.18 53.18 -7.53
C TYR A 17 -56.45 52.36 -8.65
N LYS A 18 -56.69 52.79 -9.90
CA LYS A 18 -56.08 52.20 -11.04
C LYS A 18 -54.53 52.36 -11.05
N LYS A 19 -54.00 53.49 -10.60
CA LYS A 19 -52.61 53.80 -10.43
C LYS A 19 -51.93 52.94 -9.33
N ILE A 20 -52.66 52.79 -8.20
CA ILE A 20 -52.17 51.94 -7.09
C ILE A 20 -52.08 50.48 -7.55
N LYS A 21 -53.12 49.97 -8.21
CA LYS A 21 -53.13 48.59 -8.71
C LYS A 21 -52.02 48.30 -9.73
N ALA A 22 -51.74 49.24 -10.61
CA ALA A 22 -50.65 49.15 -11.59
C ALA A 22 -49.28 49.19 -10.92
N SER A 23 -49.12 49.94 -9.80
CA SER A 23 -47.88 49.94 -9.00
C SER A 23 -47.67 48.60 -8.28
N GLU A 24 -48.72 48.05 -7.65
CA GLU A 24 -48.67 46.74 -6.97
C GLU A 24 -48.36 45.58 -7.93
N GLU A 25 -48.88 45.62 -9.15
CA GLU A 25 -48.56 44.62 -10.17
C GLU A 25 -47.09 44.73 -10.65
N LYS A 26 -46.58 45.97 -10.76
CA LYS A 26 -45.20 46.24 -11.10
C LYS A 26 -44.23 45.77 -10.02
N ASP A 27 -44.55 45.97 -8.75
CA ASP A 27 -43.74 45.50 -7.62
C ASP A 27 -43.77 43.98 -7.49
N LYS A 28 -44.91 43.32 -7.78
CA LYS A 28 -44.98 41.84 -7.87
C LYS A 28 -44.13 41.25 -8.98
N LEU A 29 -44.10 41.93 -10.16
CA LEU A 29 -43.29 41.50 -11.28
C LEU A 29 -41.77 41.63 -10.96
N THR A 30 -41.40 42.75 -10.32
CA THR A 30 -40.03 43.04 -9.91
C THR A 30 -39.53 42.03 -8.87
N ASN A 31 -40.36 41.72 -7.87
CA ASN A 31 -40.04 40.70 -6.88
C ASN A 31 -39.90 39.29 -7.48
N LYS A 32 -40.79 38.93 -8.40
CA LYS A 32 -40.73 37.65 -9.10
C LYS A 32 -39.46 37.51 -9.96
N ASN A 33 -39.03 38.60 -10.62
CA ASN A 33 -37.78 38.64 -11.40
C ASN A 33 -36.57 38.56 -10.48
N ASN A 34 -36.56 39.20 -9.30
CA ASN A 34 -35.47 39.11 -8.34
C ASN A 34 -35.33 37.69 -7.72
N GLU A 35 -36.45 36.98 -7.48
CA GLU A 35 -36.42 35.59 -7.04
C GLU A 35 -35.91 34.65 -8.14
N LEU A 36 -36.29 34.89 -9.40
CA LEU A 36 -35.73 34.12 -10.53
C LEU A 36 -34.22 34.36 -10.73
N PHE A 37 -33.77 35.62 -10.54
CA PHE A 37 -32.36 35.97 -10.62
C PHE A 37 -31.52 35.27 -9.51
N LYS A 38 -32.02 35.30 -8.28
CA LYS A 38 -31.37 34.57 -7.15
C LYS A 38 -31.31 33.08 -7.41
N LYS A 39 -32.38 32.45 -7.92
CA LYS A 39 -32.37 31.02 -8.27
C LYS A 39 -31.39 30.68 -9.38
N THR A 40 -31.21 31.54 -10.37
CA THR A 40 -30.22 31.33 -11.44
C THR A 40 -28.79 31.50 -10.95
N GLU A 41 -28.51 32.42 -10.04
CA GLU A 41 -27.21 32.56 -9.38
C GLU A 41 -26.87 31.35 -8.53
N GLU A 42 -27.82 30.84 -7.71
CA GLU A 42 -27.59 29.61 -6.91
C GLU A 42 -27.37 28.36 -7.77
N VAL A 43 -28.05 28.21 -8.91
CA VAL A 43 -27.83 27.12 -9.86
C VAL A 43 -26.46 27.20 -10.53
N ASN A 44 -26.02 28.40 -10.90
CA ASN A 44 -24.72 28.63 -11.47
C ASN A 44 -23.61 28.37 -10.44
N LEU A 45 -23.73 28.88 -9.22
CA LEU A 45 -22.76 28.64 -8.14
C LEU A 45 -22.60 27.13 -7.86
N ASN A 46 -23.70 26.40 -7.75
CA ASN A 46 -23.69 24.95 -7.57
C ASN A 46 -23.08 24.16 -8.75
N SER A 47 -23.18 24.70 -9.98
CA SER A 47 -22.52 24.09 -11.15
C SER A 47 -21.00 24.31 -11.14
N TYR A 48 -20.55 25.51 -10.80
CA TYR A 48 -19.10 25.81 -10.65
C TYR A 48 -18.46 25.00 -9.52
N GLU A 49 -19.11 24.89 -8.34
CA GLU A 49 -18.61 24.05 -7.26
C GLU A 49 -18.52 22.56 -7.63
N LYS A 50 -19.45 22.04 -8.43
CA LYS A 50 -19.42 20.66 -8.94
C LYS A 50 -18.28 20.45 -9.95
N GLU A 51 -18.02 21.40 -10.83
CA GLU A 51 -16.91 21.35 -11.78
C GLU A 51 -15.55 21.45 -11.07
N GLU A 52 -15.41 22.37 -10.11
CA GLU A 52 -14.20 22.52 -9.31
C GLU A 52 -13.90 21.28 -8.47
N ASN A 53 -14.92 20.69 -7.86
CA ASN A 53 -14.81 19.42 -7.14
C ASN A 53 -14.46 18.24 -8.07
N SER A 54 -14.94 18.26 -9.31
CA SER A 54 -14.60 17.26 -10.33
C SER A 54 -13.13 17.39 -10.80
N ILE A 55 -12.67 18.62 -11.04
CA ILE A 55 -11.27 18.92 -11.39
C ILE A 55 -10.33 18.53 -10.25
N ASN A 56 -10.65 18.92 -9.01
CA ASN A 56 -9.88 18.54 -7.83
C ASN A 56 -9.82 17.03 -7.62
N LYS A 57 -10.90 16.30 -7.96
CA LYS A 57 -10.94 14.83 -7.88
C LYS A 57 -10.07 14.18 -8.94
N ILE A 58 -10.04 14.74 -10.17
CA ILE A 58 -9.16 14.29 -11.26
C ILE A 58 -7.69 14.57 -10.94
N GLU A 59 -7.37 15.74 -10.38
CA GLU A 59 -6.00 16.08 -9.97
C GLU A 59 -5.51 15.20 -8.82
N ARG A 60 -6.36 14.90 -7.83
CA ARG A 60 -6.04 13.96 -6.73
C ARG A 60 -5.85 12.54 -7.25
N ALA A 61 -6.65 12.07 -8.20
CA ALA A 61 -6.48 10.78 -8.87
C ALA A 61 -5.16 10.72 -9.65
N ASN A 62 -4.86 11.73 -10.45
CA ASN A 62 -3.61 11.85 -11.20
C ASN A 62 -2.38 11.94 -10.29
N THR A 63 -2.50 12.58 -9.11
CA THR A 63 -1.42 12.66 -8.12
C THR A 63 -1.19 11.32 -7.41
N GLN A 64 -2.28 10.56 -7.17
CA GLN A 64 -2.19 9.20 -6.61
C GLN A 64 -1.59 8.21 -7.62
N ASP A 65 -1.93 8.32 -8.90
CA ASP A 65 -1.35 7.47 -9.96
C ASP A 65 0.13 7.81 -10.22
N LYS A 66 0.52 9.08 -10.18
CA LYS A 66 1.95 9.48 -10.20
C LYS A 66 2.72 8.98 -8.98
N LYS A 67 2.10 8.95 -7.77
CA LYS A 67 2.69 8.34 -6.57
C LYS A 67 2.76 6.81 -6.67
N LYS A 68 1.78 6.14 -7.29
CA LYS A 68 1.80 4.69 -7.57
C LYS A 68 2.88 4.33 -8.59
N LEU A 69 3.05 5.10 -9.66
CA LEU A 69 4.11 4.91 -10.66
C LEU A 69 5.51 5.09 -10.05
N LYS A 70 5.73 6.10 -9.20
CA LYS A 70 7.00 6.26 -8.46
C LYS A 70 7.26 5.11 -7.48
N LYS A 71 6.21 4.55 -6.86
CA LYS A 71 6.33 3.38 -5.97
C LYS A 71 6.69 2.09 -6.72
N ASN A 72 6.24 1.92 -7.96
CA ASN A 72 6.57 0.75 -8.77
C ASN A 72 8.04 0.73 -9.22
N HIS A 73 8.70 1.88 -9.39
CA HIS A 73 10.14 1.95 -9.70
C HIS A 73 11.06 1.57 -8.53
N MET A 74 10.53 1.52 -7.30
CA MET A 74 11.27 1.12 -6.09
C MET A 74 10.84 -0.25 -5.54
N ALA A 75 10.13 -1.06 -6.32
CA ALA A 75 9.73 -2.40 -5.89
C ALA A 75 10.96 -3.29 -5.67
N THR A 76 11.05 -3.92 -4.51
CA THR A 76 12.12 -4.88 -4.22
C THR A 76 12.04 -6.08 -5.17
N ARG A 77 13.19 -6.59 -5.59
CA ARG A 77 13.31 -7.87 -6.30
C ARG A 77 13.56 -9.05 -5.34
N PRO A 78 13.37 -10.30 -5.76
CA PRO A 78 13.85 -11.44 -4.99
C PRO A 78 15.39 -11.43 -4.90
N LEU A 79 15.92 -12.08 -3.88
CA LEU A 79 17.33 -12.41 -3.78
C LEU A 79 17.61 -13.69 -4.58
N ASP A 80 18.81 -13.81 -5.12
CA ASP A 80 19.36 -15.11 -5.46
C ASP A 80 20.06 -15.75 -4.24
N LYS A 81 20.48 -17.02 -4.41
CA LYS A 81 21.09 -17.79 -3.31
C LYS A 81 22.42 -17.19 -2.85
N ASN A 82 23.25 -16.73 -3.76
CA ASN A 82 24.56 -16.17 -3.44
C ASN A 82 24.41 -14.84 -2.69
N GLU A 83 23.54 -13.95 -3.17
CA GLU A 83 23.23 -12.69 -2.51
C GLU A 83 22.71 -12.89 -1.08
N TYR A 84 21.83 -13.90 -0.89
CA TYR A 84 21.34 -14.28 0.44
C TYR A 84 22.49 -14.71 1.35
N GLU A 85 23.35 -15.63 0.89
CA GLU A 85 24.48 -16.15 1.67
C GLU A 85 25.48 -15.05 2.05
N GLU A 86 25.80 -14.14 1.12
CA GLU A 86 26.70 -13.02 1.36
C GLU A 86 26.15 -12.04 2.40
N ILE A 87 24.86 -11.69 2.31
CA ILE A 87 24.20 -10.83 3.29
C ILE A 87 24.26 -11.47 4.68
N ILE A 88 23.91 -12.76 4.80
CA ILE A 88 23.92 -13.45 6.10
C ILE A 88 25.35 -13.55 6.64
N LYS A 89 26.36 -13.82 5.79
CA LYS A 89 27.76 -13.84 6.18
C LYS A 89 28.21 -12.51 6.75
N LEU A 90 27.91 -11.39 6.08
CA LEU A 90 28.26 -10.04 6.56
C LEU A 90 27.54 -9.65 7.84
N CYS A 91 26.29 -10.08 8.03
CA CYS A 91 25.60 -9.92 9.30
C CYS A 91 26.36 -10.59 10.46
N LYS A 92 26.94 -11.78 10.23
CA LYS A 92 27.65 -12.57 11.25
C LYS A 92 29.07 -12.06 11.52
N SER A 93 29.79 -11.65 10.47
CA SER A 93 31.22 -11.24 10.58
C SER A 93 31.37 -9.76 10.96
N GLY A 94 30.47 -8.90 10.51
CA GLY A 94 30.71 -7.46 10.45
C GLY A 94 31.71 -7.09 9.32
N PHE A 95 31.86 -5.80 9.05
CA PHE A 95 32.75 -5.25 8.03
C PHE A 95 32.99 -3.76 8.21
N THR A 96 34.04 -3.22 7.60
CA THR A 96 34.32 -1.79 7.54
C THR A 96 33.94 -1.23 6.17
N TYR A 97 33.37 -0.03 6.12
CA TYR A 97 32.90 0.60 4.89
C TYR A 97 33.06 2.12 4.94
N ILE A 98 33.09 2.75 3.77
CA ILE A 98 33.08 4.21 3.63
C ILE A 98 31.62 4.67 3.52
N ASP A 99 31.20 5.48 4.46
CA ASP A 99 29.85 6.09 4.42
C ASP A 99 29.78 7.11 3.28
N LYS A 100 28.95 6.82 2.27
CA LYS A 100 28.80 7.65 1.06
C LYS A 100 28.33 9.08 1.32
N LYS A 101 27.70 9.36 2.47
CA LYS A 101 27.21 10.70 2.83
C LYS A 101 28.27 11.54 3.50
N THR A 102 29.10 10.94 4.33
CA THR A 102 30.09 11.65 5.15
C THR A 102 31.53 11.47 4.67
N GLY A 103 31.77 10.53 3.75
CA GLY A 103 33.11 10.15 3.31
C GLY A 103 33.99 9.52 4.40
N ARG A 104 33.41 9.24 5.59
CA ARG A 104 34.15 8.68 6.71
C ARG A 104 34.06 7.16 6.74
N GLU A 105 35.15 6.55 7.22
CA GLU A 105 35.15 5.13 7.52
C GLU A 105 34.24 4.83 8.70
N LYS A 106 33.41 3.79 8.56
CA LYS A 106 32.48 3.27 9.59
C LYS A 106 32.57 1.75 9.65
N THR A 107 32.31 1.20 10.83
CA THR A 107 32.26 -0.24 11.05
C THR A 107 30.81 -0.69 11.25
N PHE A 108 30.36 -1.64 10.44
CA PHE A 108 29.20 -2.44 10.72
C PHE A 108 29.59 -3.56 11.66
N ARG A 109 29.16 -3.48 12.92
CA ARG A 109 29.45 -4.53 13.91
C ARG A 109 28.65 -5.79 13.60
N LYS A 110 29.23 -6.98 13.94
CA LYS A 110 28.51 -8.23 13.85
C LYS A 110 27.11 -8.13 14.50
N ASN A 111 26.10 -8.63 13.81
CA ASN A 111 24.71 -8.57 14.23
C ASN A 111 24.01 -9.92 14.00
N PRO A 112 24.27 -10.92 14.89
CA PRO A 112 23.69 -12.26 14.77
C PRO A 112 22.15 -12.24 14.83
N SER A 113 21.56 -11.33 15.58
CA SER A 113 20.09 -11.21 15.69
C SER A 113 19.46 -10.78 14.36
N LEU A 114 20.11 -9.84 13.64
CA LEU A 114 19.68 -9.50 12.29
C LEU A 114 19.82 -10.70 11.34
N ALA A 115 20.96 -11.40 11.38
CA ALA A 115 21.16 -12.60 10.57
C ALA A 115 20.05 -13.62 10.81
N PHE A 116 19.76 -13.91 12.06
CA PHE A 116 18.72 -14.87 12.44
C PHE A 116 17.32 -14.44 12.01
N ALA A 117 16.95 -13.18 12.19
CA ALA A 117 15.66 -12.64 11.74
C ALA A 117 15.50 -12.73 10.21
N LEU A 118 16.57 -12.47 9.43
CA LEU A 118 16.55 -12.59 7.98
C LEU A 118 16.46 -14.06 7.52
N VAL A 119 17.13 -14.97 8.23
CA VAL A 119 17.00 -16.44 8.00
C VAL A 119 15.57 -16.89 8.28
N LEU A 120 14.97 -16.49 9.39
CA LEU A 120 13.56 -16.78 9.70
C LEU A 120 12.63 -16.24 8.61
N GLN A 121 12.89 -15.04 8.11
CA GLN A 121 12.09 -14.45 7.05
C GLN A 121 12.17 -15.23 5.74
N ALA A 122 13.37 -15.71 5.37
CA ALA A 122 13.60 -16.52 4.16
C ALA A 122 13.05 -17.95 4.30
N THR A 123 12.99 -18.51 5.52
CA THR A 123 12.50 -19.86 5.79
C THR A 123 10.99 -19.93 5.98
N LEU A 124 10.40 -18.93 6.66
CA LEU A 124 8.98 -18.92 7.03
C LEU A 124 8.12 -18.10 6.07
N GLY A 125 8.74 -17.22 5.30
CA GLY A 125 8.06 -16.37 4.34
C GLY A 125 7.23 -15.23 4.97
N PHE A 126 7.38 -14.92 6.24
CA PHE A 126 6.65 -13.85 6.92
C PHE A 126 7.02 -12.45 6.42
N ARG A 127 6.12 -11.48 6.62
CA ARG A 127 6.48 -10.07 6.45
C ARG A 127 7.45 -9.63 7.54
N ALA A 128 8.28 -8.65 7.26
CA ALA A 128 9.22 -8.12 8.25
C ALA A 128 8.51 -7.59 9.53
N SER A 129 7.28 -7.08 9.40
CA SER A 129 6.46 -6.70 10.55
C SER A 129 6.13 -7.89 11.46
N ASP A 130 5.91 -9.05 10.88
CA ASP A 130 5.56 -10.25 11.62
C ASP A 130 6.83 -10.85 12.24
N ILE A 131 7.95 -10.87 11.50
CA ILE A 131 9.26 -11.35 11.99
C ILE A 131 9.72 -10.61 13.26
N VAL A 132 9.60 -9.27 13.28
CA VAL A 132 10.07 -8.49 14.46
C VAL A 132 9.15 -8.63 15.69
N ASN A 133 8.02 -9.29 15.52
CA ASN A 133 7.07 -9.55 16.61
C ASN A 133 6.98 -11.04 16.96
N LEU A 134 7.83 -11.89 16.37
CA LEU A 134 7.88 -13.30 16.72
C LEU A 134 8.46 -13.48 18.13
N LYS A 135 7.75 -14.24 18.94
CA LYS A 135 8.18 -14.69 20.28
C LYS A 135 8.66 -16.13 20.23
N VAL A 136 9.43 -16.51 21.23
CA VAL A 136 9.84 -17.92 21.40
C VAL A 136 8.62 -18.82 21.57
N SER A 137 7.59 -18.36 22.30
CA SER A 137 6.32 -19.09 22.54
C SER A 137 5.48 -19.33 21.29
N ASP A 138 5.71 -18.59 20.20
CA ASP A 138 5.00 -18.83 18.92
C ASP A 138 5.38 -20.17 18.28
N PHE A 139 6.47 -20.79 18.75
CA PHE A 139 7.01 -22.05 18.25
C PHE A 139 6.84 -23.16 19.28
N SER A 140 6.26 -24.24 18.87
CA SER A 140 6.12 -25.46 19.67
C SER A 140 6.44 -26.66 18.79
N ARG A 141 7.32 -27.55 19.21
CA ARG A 141 7.78 -28.78 18.53
C ARG A 141 7.33 -28.90 17.07
N ASN A 142 8.12 -28.32 16.15
CA ASN A 142 7.88 -28.36 14.70
C ASN A 142 6.63 -27.62 14.19
N LYS A 143 5.98 -26.83 15.02
CA LYS A 143 4.81 -26.03 14.63
C LYS A 143 5.00 -24.59 15.06
N PHE A 144 4.39 -23.69 14.32
CA PHE A 144 4.21 -22.32 14.75
C PHE A 144 2.77 -21.86 14.56
N SER A 145 2.36 -20.93 15.44
CA SER A 145 1.05 -20.29 15.39
C SER A 145 1.24 -18.79 15.56
N VAL A 146 1.07 -18.03 14.49
CA VAL A 146 1.34 -16.60 14.44
C VAL A 146 0.19 -15.85 13.80
N GLN A 147 -0.28 -14.78 14.44
CA GLN A 147 -1.23 -13.86 13.85
C GLN A 147 -0.52 -12.75 13.09
N GLU A 148 -0.76 -12.67 11.78
CA GLU A 148 -0.18 -11.62 10.93
C GLU A 148 -0.70 -10.23 11.32
N ILE A 149 0.20 -9.29 11.61
CA ILE A 149 -0.14 -7.92 12.03
C ILE A 149 -0.93 -7.17 10.95
N LYS A 150 -0.54 -7.32 9.69
CA LYS A 150 -1.17 -6.57 8.60
C LYS A 150 -2.57 -7.05 8.24
N THR A 151 -2.84 -8.34 8.36
CA THR A 151 -4.08 -8.97 7.87
C THR A 151 -4.98 -9.47 8.96
N GLY A 152 -4.45 -9.61 10.19
CA GLY A 152 -5.12 -10.25 11.32
C GLY A 152 -5.33 -11.76 11.16
N LYS A 153 -4.88 -12.36 10.06
CA LYS A 153 -5.06 -13.78 9.78
C LYS A 153 -4.06 -14.62 10.55
N TRP A 154 -4.51 -15.76 11.03
CA TRP A 154 -3.64 -16.74 11.64
C TRP A 154 -2.88 -17.56 10.60
N GLN A 155 -1.61 -17.83 10.87
CA GLN A 155 -0.80 -18.80 10.18
C GLN A 155 -0.40 -19.91 11.16
N ASN A 156 -0.89 -21.11 10.90
CA ASN A 156 -0.55 -22.31 11.66
C ASN A 156 0.10 -23.27 10.66
N ARG A 157 1.41 -23.52 10.79
CA ARG A 157 2.15 -24.39 9.89
C ARG A 157 3.19 -25.19 10.65
N GLU A 158 3.61 -26.27 10.03
CA GLU A 158 4.78 -27.02 10.46
C GLU A 158 6.06 -26.33 9.95
N ILE A 159 7.12 -26.48 10.70
CA ILE A 159 8.50 -26.16 10.31
C ILE A 159 9.33 -27.42 10.42
N ASN A 160 10.44 -27.48 9.66
CA ASN A 160 11.32 -28.63 9.78
C ASN A 160 12.03 -28.64 11.13
N ASP A 161 12.41 -29.84 11.58
CA ASP A 161 13.06 -30.08 12.88
C ASP A 161 14.34 -29.26 13.03
N HIS A 162 15.14 -29.16 11.97
CA HIS A 162 16.40 -28.42 11.98
C HIS A 162 16.17 -26.93 12.29
N MET A 163 15.15 -26.31 11.67
CA MET A 163 14.83 -24.90 11.96
C MET A 163 14.32 -24.72 13.38
N TYR A 164 13.49 -25.64 13.88
CA TYR A 164 13.03 -25.61 15.26
C TYR A 164 14.21 -25.71 16.24
N GLN A 165 15.16 -26.65 16.03
CA GLN A 165 16.37 -26.75 16.84
C GLN A 165 17.18 -25.44 16.81
N LYS A 166 17.33 -24.81 15.63
CA LYS A 166 18.03 -23.52 15.52
C LYS A 166 17.34 -22.38 16.29
N ILE A 167 16.02 -22.40 16.40
CA ILE A 167 15.29 -21.43 17.22
C ILE A 167 15.57 -21.67 18.72
N LEU A 168 15.58 -22.92 19.15
CA LEU A 168 15.90 -23.28 20.54
C LEU A 168 17.36 -22.93 20.91
N GLU A 169 18.32 -23.32 20.06
CA GLU A 169 19.73 -22.97 20.23
C GLU A 169 19.91 -21.46 20.37
N TYR A 170 19.32 -20.69 19.44
CA TYR A 170 19.40 -19.23 19.46
C TYR A 170 18.77 -18.64 20.73
N SER A 171 17.66 -19.19 21.20
CA SER A 171 16.98 -18.74 22.42
C SER A 171 17.85 -18.97 23.65
N ILE A 172 18.48 -20.14 23.75
CA ILE A 172 19.41 -20.48 24.84
C ILE A 172 20.64 -19.57 24.81
N GLU A 173 21.29 -19.41 23.65
CA GLU A 173 22.50 -18.59 23.49
C GLU A 173 22.28 -17.12 23.83
N ASN A 174 21.06 -16.63 23.64
CA ASN A 174 20.69 -15.22 23.90
C ASN A 174 19.89 -15.04 25.22
N ASN A 175 19.74 -16.10 26.04
CA ASN A 175 18.99 -16.10 27.30
C ASN A 175 17.56 -15.55 27.11
N LEU A 176 16.86 -16.01 26.06
CA LEU A 176 15.48 -15.58 25.79
C LEU A 176 14.48 -16.46 26.54
N ASP A 177 13.56 -15.83 27.23
CA ASP A 177 12.39 -16.48 27.82
C ASP A 177 11.28 -16.69 26.78
N LYS A 178 10.25 -17.47 27.15
CA LYS A 178 9.14 -17.81 26.25
C LYS A 178 8.44 -16.59 25.65
N ASP A 179 8.31 -15.52 26.44
CA ASP A 179 7.59 -14.31 26.04
C ASP A 179 8.49 -13.26 25.39
N ASP A 180 9.79 -13.55 25.28
CA ASP A 180 10.73 -12.66 24.65
C ASP A 180 10.64 -12.69 23.11
N TYR A 181 10.90 -11.53 22.51
CA TYR A 181 10.98 -11.42 21.05
C TYR A 181 12.30 -12.01 20.55
N ILE A 182 12.22 -12.84 19.52
CA ILE A 182 13.42 -13.42 18.86
C ILE A 182 14.30 -12.34 18.26
N TYR A 183 13.71 -11.27 17.75
CA TYR A 183 14.44 -10.10 17.27
C TYR A 183 14.19 -8.88 18.15
N PRO A 184 15.19 -8.38 18.89
CA PRO A 184 14.99 -7.39 19.96
C PRO A 184 14.74 -5.96 19.46
N ASN A 185 14.76 -5.74 18.13
CA ASN A 185 14.68 -4.42 17.54
C ASN A 185 13.43 -4.23 16.68
N LYS A 186 13.06 -2.95 16.43
CA LYS A 186 11.94 -2.58 15.56
C LYS A 186 12.28 -2.77 14.08
N ILE A 187 11.27 -2.92 13.25
CA ILE A 187 11.36 -3.07 11.79
C ILE A 187 12.25 -2.01 11.11
N ARG A 188 12.19 -0.76 11.57
CA ARG A 188 13.01 0.32 11.01
C ARG A 188 14.51 0.06 11.21
N ASN A 189 14.92 -0.49 12.36
CA ASN A 189 16.30 -0.89 12.60
C ASN A 189 16.70 -2.00 11.64
N MET A 190 15.90 -3.06 11.51
CA MET A 190 16.11 -4.15 10.57
C MET A 190 16.33 -3.63 9.13
N GLN A 191 15.47 -2.72 8.67
CA GLN A 191 15.57 -2.12 7.34
C GLN A 191 16.84 -1.28 7.16
N GLN A 192 17.21 -0.48 8.16
CA GLN A 192 18.40 0.37 8.11
C GLN A 192 19.68 -0.46 8.10
N GLN A 193 19.77 -1.47 8.97
CA GLN A 193 20.93 -2.36 9.04
C GLN A 193 21.10 -3.16 7.73
N LEU A 194 20.01 -3.73 7.19
CA LEU A 194 20.04 -4.42 5.91
C LEU A 194 20.46 -3.48 4.77
N LYS A 195 20.00 -2.24 4.78
CA LYS A 195 20.40 -1.26 3.76
C LYS A 195 21.90 -0.97 3.76
N ILE A 196 22.53 -0.87 4.92
CA ILE A 196 23.99 -0.68 5.01
C ILE A 196 24.71 -1.83 4.30
N ILE A 197 24.29 -3.07 4.54
CA ILE A 197 24.89 -4.27 3.94
C ILE A 197 24.68 -4.27 2.42
N THR A 198 23.45 -4.02 1.96
CA THR A 198 23.14 -4.03 0.52
C THR A 198 23.81 -2.87 -0.23
N ASP A 199 23.99 -1.71 0.40
CA ASP A 199 24.73 -0.59 -0.17
C ASP A 199 26.22 -0.85 -0.25
N TYR A 200 26.78 -1.60 0.72
CA TYR A 200 28.17 -2.06 0.71
C TYR A 200 28.43 -3.07 -0.42
N LEU A 201 27.55 -4.05 -0.57
CA LEU A 201 27.61 -5.05 -1.64
C LEU A 201 27.25 -4.50 -3.04
N GLY A 202 26.72 -3.27 -3.12
CA GLY A 202 26.27 -2.68 -4.38
C GLY A 202 24.95 -3.24 -4.90
N TYR A 203 24.20 -3.98 -4.09
CA TYR A 203 22.94 -4.59 -4.47
C TYR A 203 21.80 -3.57 -4.55
N LYS A 204 21.13 -3.54 -5.70
CA LYS A 204 20.02 -2.63 -5.96
C LYS A 204 18.67 -3.32 -5.77
N ASN A 205 17.70 -2.57 -5.27
CA ASN A 205 16.31 -3.02 -5.08
C ASN A 205 16.17 -4.23 -4.13
N ILE A 206 17.09 -4.39 -3.18
CA ILE A 206 17.02 -5.38 -2.11
C ILE A 206 16.53 -4.70 -0.83
N GLY A 207 15.61 -5.34 -0.15
CA GLY A 207 15.07 -4.94 1.13
C GLY A 207 14.49 -6.13 1.89
N THR A 208 13.88 -5.91 3.03
CA THR A 208 13.31 -7.01 3.84
C THR A 208 12.30 -7.85 3.06
N HIS A 209 11.52 -7.25 2.15
CA HIS A 209 10.60 -8.01 1.30
C HIS A 209 11.29 -8.95 0.29
N SER A 210 12.57 -8.74 0.00
CA SER A 210 13.34 -9.61 -0.90
C SER A 210 13.52 -11.02 -0.34
N PHE A 211 13.62 -11.16 0.97
CA PHE A 211 13.72 -12.45 1.66
C PHE A 211 12.39 -13.24 1.57
N ARG A 212 11.25 -12.56 1.75
CA ARG A 212 9.94 -13.19 1.54
C ARG A 212 9.72 -13.55 0.06
N LYS A 213 10.27 -12.78 -0.88
CA LYS A 213 10.23 -13.13 -2.29
C LYS A 213 11.12 -14.32 -2.60
N LEU A 214 12.30 -14.42 -1.98
CA LEU A 214 13.15 -15.61 -2.08
C LEU A 214 12.37 -16.86 -1.65
N PHE A 215 11.73 -16.83 -0.46
CA PHE A 215 10.86 -17.92 -0.01
C PHE A 215 9.79 -18.30 -1.04
N ALA A 216 9.07 -17.29 -1.57
CA ALA A 216 8.01 -17.51 -2.54
C ALA A 216 8.53 -18.18 -3.83
N HIS A 217 9.70 -17.74 -4.32
CA HIS A 217 10.34 -18.35 -5.49
C HIS A 217 10.81 -19.76 -5.21
N THR A 218 11.41 -20.02 -4.04
CA THR A 218 11.83 -21.38 -3.65
C THR A 218 10.63 -22.33 -3.63
N ILE A 219 9.53 -21.95 -2.97
CA ILE A 219 8.31 -22.79 -2.97
C ILE A 219 7.79 -23.00 -4.38
N TYR A 220 7.79 -21.98 -5.22
CA TYR A 220 7.30 -22.07 -6.60
C TYR A 220 8.12 -23.05 -7.44
N GLU A 221 9.45 -23.01 -7.34
CA GLU A 221 10.33 -23.90 -8.07
C GLU A 221 10.24 -25.36 -7.53
N GLU A 222 10.26 -25.55 -6.20
CA GLU A 222 10.20 -26.87 -5.55
C GLU A 222 8.83 -27.56 -5.71
N SER A 223 7.78 -26.80 -5.97
CA SER A 223 6.40 -27.33 -6.17
C SER A 223 6.05 -27.55 -7.65
N ASN A 224 7.00 -27.60 -8.55
CA ASN A 224 6.75 -27.64 -10.00
C ASN A 224 5.84 -26.51 -10.50
N HIS A 225 6.09 -25.29 -10.00
CA HIS A 225 5.38 -24.07 -10.40
C HIS A 225 3.93 -23.97 -9.93
N ASP A 226 3.58 -24.60 -8.82
CA ASP A 226 2.26 -24.51 -8.20
C ASP A 226 2.05 -23.13 -7.53
N ILE A 227 1.40 -22.22 -8.26
CA ILE A 227 1.12 -20.85 -7.77
C ILE A 227 0.08 -20.83 -6.65
N GLU A 228 -0.81 -21.82 -6.60
CA GLU A 228 -1.85 -21.89 -5.58
C GLU A 228 -1.24 -22.31 -4.24
N LEU A 229 -0.28 -23.22 -4.24
CA LEU A 229 0.49 -23.56 -3.06
C LEU A 229 1.26 -22.32 -2.53
N VAL A 230 1.93 -21.56 -3.42
CA VAL A 230 2.60 -20.31 -3.03
C VAL A 230 1.62 -19.32 -2.43
N ARG A 231 0.43 -19.16 -3.02
CA ARG A 231 -0.64 -18.30 -2.50
C ARG A 231 -1.03 -18.71 -1.08
N HIS A 232 -1.22 -20.00 -0.88
CA HIS A 232 -1.61 -20.57 0.40
C HIS A 232 -0.54 -20.33 1.49
N VAL A 233 0.72 -20.69 1.22
CA VAL A 233 1.80 -20.53 2.22
C VAL A 233 2.14 -19.07 2.51
N LEU A 234 1.90 -18.16 1.58
CA LEU A 234 2.04 -16.71 1.81
C LEU A 234 0.79 -16.09 2.46
N ASN A 235 -0.28 -16.85 2.66
CA ASN A 235 -1.55 -16.38 3.20
C ASN A 235 -2.13 -15.19 2.40
N HIS A 236 -1.98 -15.22 1.07
CA HIS A 236 -2.51 -14.19 0.19
C HIS A 236 -3.98 -14.45 -0.12
N GLY A 237 -4.82 -13.42 0.05
CA GLY A 237 -6.24 -13.50 -0.29
C GLY A 237 -6.52 -13.49 -1.79
N ASP A 238 -5.59 -13.00 -2.62
CA ASP A 238 -5.73 -12.85 -4.07
C ASP A 238 -4.48 -13.39 -4.78
N ILE A 239 -4.71 -14.27 -5.76
CA ILE A 239 -3.67 -14.88 -6.60
C ILE A 239 -2.85 -13.84 -7.37
N ARG A 240 -3.45 -12.71 -7.77
CA ARG A 240 -2.76 -11.60 -8.43
C ARG A 240 -1.63 -11.02 -7.59
N THR A 241 -1.79 -11.04 -6.27
CA THR A 241 -0.71 -10.64 -5.35
C THR A 241 0.46 -11.61 -5.40
N THR A 242 0.18 -12.91 -5.46
CA THR A 242 1.20 -13.97 -5.59
C THR A 242 1.93 -13.87 -6.93
N MET A 243 1.19 -13.72 -8.04
CA MET A 243 1.77 -13.51 -9.38
C MET A 243 2.75 -12.33 -9.41
N ARG A 244 2.40 -11.22 -8.75
CA ARG A 244 3.28 -10.05 -8.63
C ARG A 244 4.55 -10.35 -7.83
N TYR A 245 4.44 -11.20 -6.80
CA TYR A 245 5.61 -11.65 -6.03
C TYR A 245 6.55 -12.51 -6.87
N LEU A 246 6.02 -13.41 -7.68
CA LEU A 246 6.77 -14.30 -8.55
C LEU A 246 7.31 -13.59 -9.81
N GLY A 247 6.92 -12.34 -10.05
CA GLY A 247 7.40 -11.57 -11.19
C GLY A 247 6.98 -12.16 -12.54
N VAL A 248 5.82 -12.85 -12.60
CA VAL A 248 5.25 -13.33 -13.87
C VAL A 248 5.00 -12.10 -14.75
N SER A 249 5.89 -11.90 -15.73
CA SER A 249 5.84 -10.74 -16.62
C SER A 249 5.07 -11.06 -17.89
N GLN A 250 4.46 -10.03 -18.50
CA GLN A 250 3.82 -10.14 -19.83
C GLN A 250 4.81 -10.66 -20.90
N LYS A 251 6.11 -10.36 -20.72
CA LYS A 251 7.16 -10.88 -21.60
C LYS A 251 7.24 -12.40 -21.56
N ARG A 252 7.22 -13.01 -20.34
CA ARG A 252 7.24 -14.49 -20.19
C ARG A 252 5.98 -15.14 -20.75
N VAL A 253 4.82 -14.49 -20.57
CA VAL A 253 3.55 -14.96 -21.17
C VAL A 253 3.67 -14.97 -22.70
N LYS A 254 4.20 -13.89 -23.29
CA LYS A 254 4.44 -13.82 -24.74
C LYS A 254 5.42 -14.91 -25.22
N GLU A 255 6.54 -15.10 -24.54
CA GLU A 255 7.54 -16.13 -24.86
C GLU A 255 6.95 -17.55 -24.87
N VAL A 256 5.93 -17.81 -24.02
CA VAL A 256 5.23 -19.09 -24.00
C VAL A 256 4.22 -19.18 -25.15
N ILE A 257 3.45 -18.11 -25.38
CA ILE A 257 2.46 -18.06 -26.47
C ILE A 257 3.16 -18.21 -27.84
N ASP A 258 4.31 -17.57 -28.03
CA ASP A 258 5.09 -17.65 -29.27
C ASP A 258 5.61 -19.08 -29.60
N LYS A 259 5.59 -19.99 -28.60
CA LYS A 259 5.95 -21.41 -28.79
C LYS A 259 4.75 -22.31 -29.09
N ILE A 260 3.53 -21.80 -28.97
CA ILE A 260 2.30 -22.55 -29.22
C ILE A 260 1.92 -22.34 -30.69
N ASP A 261 2.18 -23.34 -31.50
CA ASP A 261 1.78 -23.34 -32.90
C ASP A 261 1.16 -24.70 -33.27
N PHE A 262 -0.12 -24.70 -33.57
CA PHE A 262 -0.87 -25.86 -34.08
C PHE A 262 -1.22 -25.74 -35.56
N SER A 263 -0.64 -24.74 -36.26
CA SER A 263 -0.91 -24.52 -37.68
C SER A 263 -0.33 -25.60 -38.61
N TYR A 264 0.53 -26.49 -38.07
CA TYR A 264 1.15 -27.59 -38.82
C TYR A 264 0.19 -28.59 -39.46
N ILE A 265 -1.12 -28.55 -39.10
CA ILE A 265 -2.16 -29.38 -39.68
C ILE A 265 -3.01 -28.69 -40.73
N LEU A 266 -2.76 -27.42 -41.00
CA LEU A 266 -3.45 -26.64 -42.06
C LEU A 266 -2.71 -26.75 -43.39
#